data_7c2e88e03692892639288f31e557eaa1
#
_entry.id   7c2e88e03692892639288f31e557eaa1
#
_cell.length_a   1.000
_cell.length_b   1.000
_cell.length_c   1.000
_cell.angle_alpha   90.00
_cell.angle_beta   90.00
_cell.angle_gamma   90.00
#
_symmetry.space_group_name_H-M   'P 1'
#
loop_
_entity.id
_entity.type
_entity.pdbx_description
1 polymer ?
#
loop_
_entity_poly.entity_id
_entity_poly.type
_entity_poly.pdbx_seq_one_letter_code
_entity_poly.pdbx_strand_id
1 'polypeptide(L)'
;PPAGSRPQTSGTNGANGAAGVRPKRRRRKRNLSLYYLMIFLICGFILFLLSRTLLFRVKEYVVTGNSRYTVEQILDAADLKVGKNMYNIDTDKVEQKIKDELIYIENVTVRRKLPDKMTITVEEAEPFACCQYEGSRYAVITRSGHYLETEQASPRAELLQIYGLDLVNVSLGEELESEDPNKLTIVMQLLDAMDEICPGKVSYIDITDRTDIMIGYAGRIDIEFGSSLDYEYKLRYVSAIIENNLSDDETGRLIYHSAAAGVSFITNEDLQQMQEDLAQREEQQANQQQSQESTETGQDVEEPDE
;
A
#
# COMPACT_ATOMS: atom_id res chain seq x y z
N PRO A 1 -13.97 117.87 -61.64
CA PRO A 1 -13.83 118.77 -60.52
C PRO A 1 -14.91 118.52 -59.48
N PRO A 2 -14.85 118.96 -58.36
CA PRO A 2 -13.74 119.06 -57.42
C PRO A 2 -14.01 118.40 -56.02
N ALA A 3 -12.96 118.23 -55.30
CA ALA A 3 -12.61 118.89 -54.06
C ALA A 3 -13.49 118.61 -52.80
N GLY A 4 -12.81 118.40 -51.72
CA GLY A 4 -13.25 118.74 -50.41
C GLY A 4 -12.96 117.70 -49.33
N SER A 5 -11.96 117.90 -48.68
CA SER A 5 -11.52 118.46 -47.38
C SER A 5 -11.70 117.57 -46.18
N ARG A 6 -10.58 117.46 -45.52
CA ARG A 6 -10.44 117.09 -44.10
C ARG A 6 -11.31 117.95 -43.17
N PRO A 7 -11.52 117.45 -41.94
CA PRO A 7 -10.58 117.74 -40.90
C PRO A 7 -10.44 116.61 -39.83
N GLN A 8 -9.39 116.89 -39.06
CA GLN A 8 -8.93 116.20 -37.84
C GLN A 8 -9.90 116.33 -36.68
N THR A 9 -9.75 115.39 -35.71
CA THR A 9 -9.47 115.62 -34.28
C THR A 9 -9.45 114.28 -33.58
N SER A 10 -8.36 113.89 -33.00
CA SER A 10 -7.89 113.91 -31.59
C SER A 10 -8.76 113.13 -30.61
N GLY A 11 -8.15 112.25 -29.93
CA GLY A 11 -8.56 111.85 -28.58
C GLY A 11 -8.30 110.36 -28.18
N THR A 12 -7.16 110.20 -27.67
CA THR A 12 -6.76 109.57 -26.37
C THR A 12 -7.34 108.22 -25.91
N ASN A 13 -6.38 107.42 -25.63
CA ASN A 13 -6.26 106.54 -24.47
C ASN A 13 -7.12 105.25 -24.36
N GLY A 14 -6.43 104.15 -24.21
CA GLY A 14 -6.79 103.19 -23.14
C GLY A 14 -6.67 101.74 -23.54
N ALA A 15 -5.51 101.22 -23.20
CA ALA A 15 -5.33 100.03 -22.47
C ALA A 15 -5.60 98.65 -23.05
N ASN A 16 -4.54 97.93 -23.03
CA ASN A 16 -4.43 96.53 -22.72
C ASN A 16 -4.79 95.48 -23.78
N GLY A 17 -3.70 95.07 -24.42
CA GLY A 17 -3.60 93.81 -25.19
C GLY A 17 -3.84 92.60 -24.33
N ALA A 18 -4.68 91.78 -24.80
CA ALA A 18 -4.64 90.36 -24.39
C ALA A 18 -3.93 89.61 -25.51
N ALA A 19 -2.66 89.34 -25.26
CA ALA A 19 -1.88 88.44 -26.09
C ALA A 19 -2.46 87.03 -25.96
N GLY A 20 -3.14 86.56 -27.03
CA GLY A 20 -3.59 85.20 -27.11
C GLY A 20 -2.43 84.19 -26.97
N VAL A 21 -2.31 83.63 -25.80
CA VAL A 21 -1.40 82.55 -25.56
C VAL A 21 -1.95 81.33 -26.29
N ARG A 22 -1.38 81.03 -27.46
CA ARG A 22 -1.62 79.75 -28.14
C ARG A 22 -1.16 78.62 -27.23
N PRO A 23 -2.01 77.59 -26.79
CA PRO A 23 -1.57 76.50 -26.01
C PRO A 23 -0.50 75.74 -26.78
N LYS A 24 0.71 75.72 -26.29
CA LYS A 24 1.77 74.78 -26.74
C LYS A 24 1.25 73.36 -26.57
N ARG A 25 0.84 72.68 -27.67
CA ARG A 25 0.60 71.25 -27.71
C ARG A 25 1.84 70.56 -27.10
N ARG A 26 1.78 70.12 -25.82
CA ARG A 26 2.75 69.22 -25.22
C ARG A 26 2.78 67.98 -26.12
N ARG A 27 3.81 67.85 -26.97
CA ARG A 27 4.15 66.59 -27.60
C ARG A 27 4.44 65.61 -26.45
N ARG A 28 3.48 64.68 -26.17
CA ARG A 28 3.73 63.52 -25.32
C ARG A 28 4.98 62.87 -25.90
N LYS A 29 6.11 62.97 -25.18
CA LYS A 29 7.27 62.13 -25.47
C LYS A 29 6.80 60.70 -25.34
N ARG A 30 6.62 60.04 -26.46
CA ARG A 30 6.41 58.58 -26.44
C ARG A 30 7.64 58.03 -25.76
N ASN A 31 7.41 57.41 -24.55
CA ASN A 31 8.50 56.77 -23.81
C ASN A 31 8.93 55.54 -24.65
N LEU A 32 9.88 55.78 -25.57
CA LEU A 32 10.45 54.71 -26.37
C LEU A 32 11.05 53.62 -25.48
N SER A 33 11.52 54.00 -24.28
CA SER A 33 12.06 53.02 -23.32
C SER A 33 10.99 51.99 -22.89
N LEU A 34 9.74 52.43 -22.70
CA LEU A 34 8.64 51.53 -22.35
C LEU A 34 8.31 50.56 -23.53
N TYR A 35 8.43 51.03 -24.75
CA TYR A 35 8.25 50.21 -25.95
C TYR A 35 9.36 49.16 -26.08
N TYR A 36 10.62 49.54 -25.90
CA TYR A 36 11.73 48.58 -25.89
C TYR A 36 11.64 47.58 -24.73
N LEU A 37 11.19 48.03 -23.55
CA LEU A 37 10.93 47.10 -22.42
C LEU A 37 9.85 46.10 -22.79
N MET A 38 8.74 46.52 -23.39
CA MET A 38 7.69 45.59 -23.83
C MET A 38 8.20 44.60 -24.87
N ILE A 39 8.97 45.05 -25.86
CA ILE A 39 9.57 44.14 -26.86
C ILE A 39 10.51 43.13 -26.16
N PHE A 40 11.34 43.58 -25.25
CA PHE A 40 12.25 42.70 -24.49
C PHE A 40 11.46 41.63 -23.70
N LEU A 41 10.38 42.02 -23.01
CA LEU A 41 9.51 41.07 -22.28
C LEU A 41 8.82 40.08 -23.23
N ILE A 42 8.33 40.56 -24.40
CA ILE A 42 7.70 39.68 -25.39
C ILE A 42 8.72 38.68 -25.96
N CYS A 43 9.90 39.17 -26.37
CA CYS A 43 10.98 38.31 -26.85
C CYS A 43 11.43 37.31 -25.77
N GLY A 44 11.57 37.74 -24.53
CA GLY A 44 11.88 36.86 -23.40
C GLY A 44 10.82 35.81 -23.17
N PHE A 45 9.54 36.20 -23.28
CA PHE A 45 8.42 35.28 -23.15
C PHE A 45 8.37 34.24 -24.30
N ILE A 46 8.62 34.70 -25.55
CA ILE A 46 8.69 33.80 -26.71
C ILE A 46 9.88 32.83 -26.57
N LEU A 47 11.05 33.31 -26.15
CA LEU A 47 12.20 32.47 -25.87
C LEU A 47 11.95 31.47 -24.74
N PHE A 48 11.23 31.89 -23.68
CA PHE A 48 10.80 31.02 -22.60
C PHE A 48 9.85 29.91 -23.09
N LEU A 49 8.86 30.24 -23.92
CA LEU A 49 7.94 29.26 -24.51
C LEU A 49 8.68 28.28 -25.44
N LEU A 50 9.57 28.77 -26.30
CA LEU A 50 10.40 27.95 -27.17
C LEU A 50 11.35 27.03 -26.38
N SER A 51 11.96 27.56 -25.33
CA SER A 51 12.79 26.80 -24.42
C SER A 51 11.99 25.64 -23.80
N ARG A 52 10.78 25.91 -23.31
CA ARG A 52 9.91 24.91 -22.69
C ARG A 52 9.47 23.80 -23.66
N THR A 53 9.33 24.10 -24.94
CA THR A 53 8.85 23.12 -25.94
C THR A 53 9.99 22.31 -26.59
N LEU A 54 11.18 22.87 -26.72
CA LEU A 54 12.31 22.26 -27.42
C LEU A 54 13.35 21.65 -26.49
N LEU A 55 13.67 22.32 -25.35
CA LEU A 55 14.72 21.88 -24.43
C LEU A 55 14.28 20.77 -23.49
N PHE A 56 12.99 20.69 -23.15
CA PHE A 56 12.50 19.71 -22.16
C PHE A 56 11.82 18.49 -22.81
N ARG A 57 12.37 18.03 -23.93
CA ARG A 57 11.97 16.75 -24.51
C ARG A 57 12.79 15.65 -23.88
N VAL A 58 12.12 14.60 -23.40
CA VAL A 58 12.78 13.44 -22.82
C VAL A 58 13.59 12.73 -23.90
N LYS A 59 14.89 12.67 -23.71
CA LYS A 59 15.82 11.91 -24.57
C LYS A 59 16.13 10.54 -24.00
N GLU A 60 16.08 10.41 -22.66
CA GLU A 60 16.45 9.19 -21.99
C GLU A 60 15.56 8.95 -20.76
N TYR A 61 15.10 7.72 -20.62
CA TYR A 61 14.48 7.19 -19.41
C TYR A 61 15.50 6.32 -18.69
N VAL A 62 15.77 6.63 -17.43
CA VAL A 62 16.66 5.83 -16.58
C VAL A 62 15.77 5.06 -15.60
N VAL A 63 15.68 3.76 -15.78
CA VAL A 63 14.95 2.87 -14.88
C VAL A 63 15.93 2.24 -13.90
N THR A 64 15.58 2.19 -12.64
CA THR A 64 16.39 1.61 -11.56
C THR A 64 15.51 0.79 -10.61
N GLY A 65 16.09 -0.27 -10.02
CA GLY A 65 15.41 -1.15 -9.08
C GLY A 65 14.67 -2.33 -9.74
N ASN A 66 14.71 -2.41 -11.07
CA ASN A 66 14.11 -3.52 -11.81
C ASN A 66 15.07 -4.71 -11.90
N SER A 67 14.56 -5.91 -11.60
CA SER A 67 15.26 -7.18 -11.81
C SER A 67 14.42 -8.16 -12.62
N ARG A 68 13.15 -8.22 -12.35
CA ARG A 68 12.19 -9.12 -13.03
C ARG A 68 11.73 -8.58 -14.38
N TYR A 69 11.42 -7.28 -14.45
CA TYR A 69 10.95 -6.63 -15.67
C TYR A 69 12.09 -5.90 -16.39
N THR A 70 12.10 -5.97 -17.72
CA THR A 70 13.04 -5.18 -18.51
C THR A 70 12.65 -3.70 -18.56
N VAL A 71 13.61 -2.85 -18.88
CA VAL A 71 13.36 -1.39 -19.04
C VAL A 71 12.26 -1.14 -20.08
N GLU A 72 12.29 -1.90 -21.17
CA GLU A 72 11.32 -1.77 -22.27
C GLU A 72 9.90 -2.11 -21.79
N GLN A 73 9.74 -3.19 -21.00
CA GLN A 73 8.43 -3.58 -20.45
C GLN A 73 7.85 -2.49 -19.55
N ILE A 74 8.69 -1.88 -18.70
CA ILE A 74 8.25 -0.80 -17.80
C ILE A 74 7.86 0.45 -18.58
N LEU A 75 8.60 0.79 -19.63
CA LEU A 75 8.28 1.95 -20.47
C LEU A 75 7.02 1.72 -21.32
N ASP A 76 6.81 0.51 -21.81
CA ASP A 76 5.63 0.14 -22.58
C ASP A 76 4.36 0.15 -21.70
N ALA A 77 4.43 -0.42 -20.49
CA ALA A 77 3.33 -0.35 -19.51
C ALA A 77 2.89 1.08 -19.22
N ALA A 78 3.85 2.01 -19.16
CA ALA A 78 3.56 3.43 -18.95
C ALA A 78 3.19 4.22 -20.22
N ASP A 79 3.20 3.61 -21.39
CA ASP A 79 3.13 4.29 -22.71
C ASP A 79 4.12 5.46 -22.84
N LEU A 80 5.35 5.26 -22.35
CA LEU A 80 6.40 6.26 -22.38
C LEU A 80 7.23 6.11 -23.65
N LYS A 81 7.35 7.22 -24.41
CA LYS A 81 8.15 7.28 -25.65
C LYS A 81 9.13 8.44 -25.58
N VAL A 82 10.35 8.20 -26.06
CA VAL A 82 11.36 9.24 -26.22
C VAL A 82 10.82 10.36 -27.11
N GLY A 83 11.15 11.62 -26.78
CA GLY A 83 10.73 12.79 -27.52
C GLY A 83 9.45 13.47 -27.02
N LYS A 84 8.70 12.87 -26.11
CA LYS A 84 7.58 13.56 -25.42
C LYS A 84 8.15 14.70 -24.55
N ASN A 85 7.39 15.79 -24.40
CA ASN A 85 7.74 16.86 -23.49
C ASN A 85 7.53 16.40 -22.05
N MET A 86 8.57 16.49 -21.19
CA MET A 86 8.50 15.99 -19.82
C MET A 86 7.48 16.70 -18.93
N TYR A 87 7.11 17.95 -19.25
CA TYR A 87 6.09 18.67 -18.49
C TYR A 87 4.66 18.25 -18.86
N ASN A 88 4.48 17.60 -20.02
CA ASN A 88 3.20 17.05 -20.45
C ASN A 88 3.01 15.60 -19.96
N ILE A 89 4.02 15.01 -19.34
CA ILE A 89 3.94 13.70 -18.73
C ILE A 89 3.45 13.88 -17.28
N ASP A 90 2.28 13.34 -17.01
CA ASP A 90 1.70 13.28 -15.67
C ASP A 90 2.37 12.12 -14.91
N THR A 91 3.24 12.46 -13.97
CA THR A 91 4.03 11.45 -13.23
C THR A 91 3.16 10.50 -12.43
N ASP A 92 2.11 11.00 -11.79
CA ASP A 92 1.24 10.21 -10.93
C ASP A 92 0.45 9.18 -11.76
N LYS A 93 -0.02 9.59 -12.96
CA LYS A 93 -0.67 8.65 -13.89
C LYS A 93 0.29 7.61 -14.46
N VAL A 94 1.55 7.97 -14.66
CA VAL A 94 2.57 7.03 -15.11
C VAL A 94 2.85 6.02 -14.01
N GLU A 95 3.03 6.47 -12.77
CA GLU A 95 3.23 5.61 -11.59
C GLU A 95 2.07 4.62 -11.43
N GLN A 96 0.83 5.12 -11.51
CA GLN A 96 -0.35 4.28 -11.40
C GLN A 96 -0.44 3.23 -12.52
N LYS A 97 -0.23 3.64 -13.78
CA LYS A 97 -0.25 2.70 -14.91
C LYS A 97 0.76 1.58 -14.80
N ILE A 98 1.98 1.90 -14.35
CA ILE A 98 3.01 0.87 -14.15
C ILE A 98 2.56 -0.12 -13.08
N LYS A 99 1.98 0.34 -11.98
CA LYS A 99 1.45 -0.52 -10.91
C LYS A 99 0.29 -1.39 -11.39
N ASP A 100 -0.66 -0.82 -12.12
CA ASP A 100 -1.84 -1.53 -12.62
C ASP A 100 -1.48 -2.62 -13.66
N GLU A 101 -0.43 -2.40 -14.46
CA GLU A 101 -0.04 -3.29 -15.56
C GLU A 101 1.00 -4.34 -15.14
N LEU A 102 1.87 -4.00 -14.16
CA LEU A 102 2.99 -4.84 -13.74
C LEU A 102 2.83 -5.28 -12.28
N ILE A 103 2.16 -6.41 -12.08
CA ILE A 103 1.75 -6.95 -10.76
C ILE A 103 2.91 -7.08 -9.77
N TYR A 104 4.12 -7.42 -10.26
CA TYR A 104 5.30 -7.53 -9.41
C TYR A 104 6.04 -6.21 -9.20
N ILE A 105 5.34 -5.07 -9.30
CA ILE A 105 5.86 -3.77 -8.92
C ILE A 105 5.00 -3.20 -7.78
N GLU A 106 5.61 -3.07 -6.61
CA GLU A 106 4.94 -2.58 -5.41
C GLU A 106 4.91 -1.06 -5.37
N ASN A 107 6.07 -0.42 -5.61
CA ASN A 107 6.19 1.02 -5.63
C ASN A 107 6.90 1.52 -6.88
N VAL A 108 6.44 2.68 -7.36
CA VAL A 108 7.06 3.40 -8.47
C VAL A 108 7.21 4.85 -8.06
N THR A 109 8.36 5.43 -8.39
CA THR A 109 8.58 6.87 -8.25
C THR A 109 9.14 7.39 -9.56
N VAL A 110 8.44 8.35 -10.16
CA VAL A 110 8.83 8.99 -11.41
C VAL A 110 9.31 10.42 -11.14
N ARG A 111 10.58 10.69 -11.42
CA ARG A 111 11.18 12.01 -11.21
C ARG A 111 11.72 12.60 -12.49
N ARG A 112 11.48 13.90 -12.69
CA ARG A 112 12.05 14.66 -13.80
C ARG A 112 13.48 15.09 -13.46
N LYS A 113 14.45 14.68 -14.29
CA LYS A 113 15.84 15.09 -14.18
C LYS A 113 16.19 16.00 -15.33
N LEU A 114 16.12 17.32 -15.07
CA LEU A 114 16.36 18.35 -16.08
C LEU A 114 17.77 18.26 -16.67
N PRO A 115 17.97 18.58 -17.96
CA PRO A 115 16.98 19.16 -18.88
C PRO A 115 16.15 18.14 -19.67
N ASP A 116 16.60 16.89 -19.83
CA ASP A 116 16.12 15.98 -20.87
C ASP A 116 16.00 14.51 -20.44
N LYS A 117 16.09 14.21 -19.13
CA LYS A 117 16.00 12.84 -18.59
C LYS A 117 14.83 12.69 -17.62
N MET A 118 14.28 11.50 -17.57
CA MET A 118 13.35 11.08 -16.51
C MET A 118 13.92 9.84 -15.83
N THR A 119 13.85 9.80 -14.50
CA THR A 119 14.23 8.64 -13.70
C THR A 119 12.96 7.98 -13.18
N ILE A 120 12.87 6.67 -13.39
CA ILE A 120 11.81 5.80 -12.88
C ILE A 120 12.48 4.84 -11.91
N THR A 121 12.18 5.00 -10.64
CA THR A 121 12.64 4.06 -9.60
C THR A 121 11.50 3.13 -9.29
N VAL A 122 11.71 1.85 -9.44
CA VAL A 122 10.74 0.80 -9.12
C VAL A 122 11.22 0.00 -7.92
N GLU A 123 10.28 -0.39 -7.07
CA GLU A 123 10.47 -1.36 -6.01
C GLU A 123 9.65 -2.58 -6.37
N GLU A 124 10.32 -3.71 -6.56
CA GLU A 124 9.64 -4.94 -6.94
C GLU A 124 8.95 -5.57 -5.72
N ALA A 125 7.76 -6.10 -5.97
CA ALA A 125 6.96 -6.80 -4.98
C ALA A 125 7.58 -8.16 -4.68
N GLU A 126 7.84 -8.44 -3.40
CA GLU A 126 8.39 -9.70 -2.94
C GLU A 126 7.28 -10.57 -2.33
N PRO A 127 7.30 -11.89 -2.62
CA PRO A 127 6.44 -12.85 -1.94
C PRO A 127 6.71 -12.82 -0.44
N PHE A 128 5.67 -12.57 0.37
CA PHE A 128 5.80 -12.45 1.82
C PHE A 128 5.08 -13.56 2.56
N ALA A 129 3.81 -13.80 2.23
CA ALA A 129 3.01 -14.81 2.91
C ALA A 129 2.16 -15.61 1.91
N CYS A 130 1.73 -16.77 2.38
CA CYS A 130 0.86 -17.68 1.66
C CYS A 130 -0.45 -17.83 2.43
N CYS A 131 -1.55 -17.35 1.86
CA CYS A 131 -2.87 -17.38 2.48
C CYS A 131 -3.70 -18.52 1.92
N GLN A 132 -4.29 -19.33 2.80
CA GLN A 132 -5.26 -20.34 2.39
C GLN A 132 -6.62 -19.70 2.11
N TYR A 133 -7.27 -20.14 1.02
CA TYR A 133 -8.64 -19.75 0.68
C TYR A 133 -9.34 -20.91 -0.04
N GLU A 134 -10.68 -20.90 -0.01
CA GLU A 134 -11.55 -21.88 -0.68
C GLU A 134 -11.06 -23.34 -0.58
N GLY A 135 -10.92 -23.82 0.66
CA GLY A 135 -10.53 -25.21 0.95
C GLY A 135 -9.02 -25.42 0.86
N SER A 136 -8.53 -25.92 -0.28
CA SER A 136 -7.10 -26.29 -0.43
C SER A 136 -6.36 -25.41 -1.42
N ARG A 137 -6.89 -24.24 -1.77
CA ARG A 137 -6.19 -23.26 -2.62
C ARG A 137 -5.43 -22.25 -1.78
N TYR A 138 -4.35 -21.77 -2.34
CA TYR A 138 -3.45 -20.82 -1.67
C TYR A 138 -3.17 -19.64 -2.61
N ALA A 139 -3.08 -18.46 -2.03
CA ALA A 139 -2.66 -17.24 -2.69
C ALA A 139 -1.37 -16.73 -2.05
N VAL A 140 -0.42 -16.28 -2.86
CA VAL A 140 0.80 -15.62 -2.40
C VAL A 140 0.57 -14.12 -2.42
N ILE A 141 0.91 -13.49 -1.31
CA ILE A 141 0.73 -12.05 -1.10
C ILE A 141 2.02 -11.33 -0.77
N THR A 142 2.02 -10.03 -1.02
CA THR A 142 3.07 -9.12 -0.56
C THR A 142 2.90 -8.77 0.92
N ARG A 143 3.91 -8.11 1.49
CA ARG A 143 3.82 -7.53 2.85
C ARG A 143 2.74 -6.45 2.96
N SER A 144 2.47 -5.72 1.88
CA SER A 144 1.41 -4.71 1.81
C SER A 144 0.00 -5.28 1.59
N GLY A 145 -0.12 -6.60 1.38
CA GLY A 145 -1.40 -7.27 1.23
C GLY A 145 -1.97 -7.30 -0.20
N HIS A 146 -1.12 -7.28 -1.23
CA HIS A 146 -1.55 -7.47 -2.62
C HIS A 146 -1.31 -8.90 -3.09
N TYR A 147 -2.20 -9.44 -3.91
CA TYR A 147 -2.06 -10.78 -4.47
C TYR A 147 -1.01 -10.81 -5.59
N LEU A 148 0.07 -11.60 -5.40
CA LEU A 148 1.09 -11.86 -6.42
C LEU A 148 0.79 -13.11 -7.24
N GLU A 149 0.26 -14.13 -6.60
CA GLU A 149 -0.09 -15.40 -7.22
C GLU A 149 -1.38 -15.92 -6.60
N THR A 150 -2.19 -16.56 -7.42
CA THR A 150 -3.46 -17.18 -6.99
C THR A 150 -3.52 -18.63 -7.46
N GLU A 151 -4.47 -19.40 -6.93
CA GLU A 151 -4.76 -20.78 -7.35
C GLU A 151 -3.59 -21.78 -7.15
N GLN A 152 -2.72 -21.54 -6.18
CA GLN A 152 -1.68 -22.50 -5.83
C GLN A 152 -2.30 -23.73 -5.16
N ALA A 153 -1.91 -24.93 -5.62
CA ALA A 153 -2.42 -26.20 -5.08
C ALA A 153 -1.77 -26.60 -3.74
N SER A 154 -0.64 -26.00 -3.40
CA SER A 154 0.09 -26.24 -2.15
C SER A 154 0.74 -24.96 -1.66
N PRO A 155 0.89 -24.80 -0.34
CA PRO A 155 1.56 -23.63 0.23
C PRO A 155 3.06 -23.66 -0.09
N ARG A 156 3.68 -22.49 -0.19
CA ARG A 156 5.13 -22.34 -0.25
C ARG A 156 5.69 -22.37 1.16
N ALA A 157 6.39 -23.44 1.50
CA ALA A 157 6.88 -23.68 2.85
C ALA A 157 7.88 -22.63 3.38
N GLU A 158 8.54 -21.91 2.48
CA GLU A 158 9.47 -20.83 2.80
C GLU A 158 8.79 -19.50 3.19
N LEU A 159 7.48 -19.37 2.91
CA LEU A 159 6.72 -18.17 3.22
C LEU A 159 5.93 -18.35 4.52
N LEU A 160 5.61 -17.24 5.17
CA LEU A 160 4.68 -17.22 6.29
C LEU A 160 3.32 -17.77 5.84
N GLN A 161 2.76 -18.74 6.57
CA GLN A 161 1.45 -19.31 6.27
C GLN A 161 0.36 -18.57 7.05
N ILE A 162 -0.74 -18.20 6.41
CA ILE A 162 -1.88 -17.54 7.05
C ILE A 162 -3.14 -18.34 6.76
N TYR A 163 -3.81 -18.79 7.81
CA TYR A 163 -5.03 -19.59 7.75
C TYR A 163 -6.22 -18.83 8.34
N GLY A 164 -7.42 -19.12 7.84
CA GLY A 164 -8.65 -18.64 8.43
C GLY A 164 -8.99 -17.16 8.17
N LEU A 165 -8.42 -16.53 7.14
CA LEU A 165 -8.72 -15.15 6.78
C LEU A 165 -10.07 -14.96 6.07
N ASP A 166 -10.71 -16.04 5.59
CA ASP A 166 -11.96 -16.00 4.86
C ASP A 166 -11.92 -15.01 3.68
N LEU A 167 -10.95 -15.21 2.78
CA LEU A 167 -10.65 -14.29 1.68
C LEU A 167 -11.76 -14.28 0.63
N VAL A 168 -12.06 -13.09 0.13
CA VAL A 168 -13.01 -12.83 -0.97
C VAL A 168 -12.31 -12.09 -2.10
N ASN A 169 -12.86 -12.14 -3.31
CA ASN A 169 -12.37 -11.40 -4.48
C ASN A 169 -10.88 -11.64 -4.79
N VAL A 170 -10.40 -12.88 -4.64
CA VAL A 170 -8.99 -13.23 -4.85
C VAL A 170 -8.62 -13.06 -6.32
N SER A 171 -7.96 -11.94 -6.63
CA SER A 171 -7.53 -11.57 -7.99
C SER A 171 -6.12 -11.00 -7.99
N LEU A 172 -5.35 -11.29 -9.03
CA LEU A 172 -3.96 -10.83 -9.16
C LEU A 172 -3.85 -9.30 -9.14
N GLY A 173 -2.96 -8.76 -8.33
CA GLY A 173 -2.70 -7.33 -8.20
C GLY A 173 -3.67 -6.57 -7.29
N GLU A 174 -4.80 -7.16 -6.92
CA GLU A 174 -5.77 -6.56 -6.02
C GLU A 174 -5.33 -6.67 -4.55
N GLU A 175 -5.89 -5.82 -3.69
CA GLU A 175 -5.67 -5.86 -2.25
C GLU A 175 -6.44 -7.01 -1.59
N LEU A 176 -5.93 -7.50 -0.47
CA LEU A 176 -6.61 -8.50 0.35
C LEU A 176 -7.95 -7.97 0.86
N GLU A 177 -8.98 -8.74 0.61
CA GLU A 177 -10.30 -8.55 1.21
C GLU A 177 -10.72 -9.81 1.97
N SER A 178 -11.38 -9.64 3.11
CA SER A 178 -11.91 -10.71 3.94
C SER A 178 -13.38 -10.48 4.24
N GLU A 179 -14.16 -11.55 4.35
CA GLU A 179 -15.56 -11.49 4.85
C GLU A 179 -15.63 -10.85 6.24
N ASP A 180 -14.61 -11.10 7.07
CA ASP A 180 -14.44 -10.45 8.37
C ASP A 180 -13.26 -9.46 8.35
N PRO A 181 -13.49 -8.16 8.12
CA PRO A 181 -12.43 -7.16 8.10
C PRO A 181 -11.62 -7.06 9.41
N ASN A 182 -12.19 -7.54 10.53
CA ASN A 182 -11.47 -7.53 11.80
C ASN A 182 -10.36 -8.59 11.81
N LYS A 183 -10.56 -9.75 11.16
CA LYS A 183 -9.51 -10.77 11.01
C LYS A 183 -8.31 -10.19 10.27
N LEU A 184 -8.55 -9.51 9.14
CA LEU A 184 -7.51 -8.85 8.36
C LEU A 184 -6.76 -7.79 9.19
N THR A 185 -7.50 -6.95 9.90
CA THR A 185 -6.92 -5.92 10.79
C THR A 185 -6.02 -6.54 11.86
N ILE A 186 -6.48 -7.62 12.52
CA ILE A 186 -5.71 -8.33 13.55
C ILE A 186 -4.43 -8.92 12.95
N VAL A 187 -4.52 -9.59 11.80
CA VAL A 187 -3.35 -10.17 11.14
C VAL A 187 -2.33 -9.11 10.79
N MET A 188 -2.74 -7.98 10.20
CA MET A 188 -1.82 -6.90 9.86
C MET A 188 -1.12 -6.33 11.10
N GLN A 189 -1.85 -6.13 12.20
CA GLN A 189 -1.28 -5.70 13.48
C GLN A 189 -0.30 -6.72 14.06
N LEU A 190 -0.64 -8.01 14.00
CA LEU A 190 0.26 -9.08 14.44
C LEU A 190 1.53 -9.12 13.61
N LEU A 191 1.42 -8.98 12.29
CA LEU A 191 2.58 -8.95 11.39
C LEU A 191 3.51 -7.79 11.70
N ASP A 192 2.97 -6.59 11.97
CA ASP A 192 3.78 -5.42 12.33
C ASP A 192 4.53 -5.65 13.67
N ALA A 193 3.85 -6.22 14.66
CA ALA A 193 4.46 -6.55 15.93
C ALA A 193 5.52 -7.68 15.82
N MET A 194 5.27 -8.68 14.96
CA MET A 194 6.22 -9.78 14.72
C MET A 194 7.50 -9.31 14.05
N ASP A 195 7.40 -8.38 13.09
CA ASP A 195 8.56 -7.78 12.44
C ASP A 195 9.44 -7.01 13.44
N GLU A 196 8.85 -6.40 14.47
CA GLU A 196 9.58 -5.67 15.52
C GLU A 196 10.14 -6.61 16.59
N ILE A 197 9.35 -7.59 17.04
CA ILE A 197 9.64 -8.38 18.26
C ILE A 197 10.42 -9.66 17.94
N CYS A 198 10.03 -10.37 16.87
CA CYS A 198 10.57 -11.68 16.51
C CYS A 198 10.73 -11.87 15.01
N PRO A 199 11.53 -11.01 14.33
CA PRO A 199 11.63 -10.99 12.88
C PRO A 199 12.05 -12.34 12.31
N GLY A 200 11.25 -12.84 11.34
CA GLY A 200 11.54 -14.09 10.62
C GLY A 200 11.39 -15.38 11.44
N LYS A 201 10.88 -15.31 12.67
CA LYS A 201 10.71 -16.50 13.53
C LYS A 201 9.32 -17.13 13.44
N VAL A 202 8.34 -16.42 12.93
CA VAL A 202 6.97 -16.92 12.80
C VAL A 202 6.82 -17.71 11.50
N SER A 203 6.32 -18.93 11.59
CA SER A 203 6.10 -19.82 10.44
C SER A 203 4.66 -19.83 9.96
N TYR A 204 3.69 -19.69 10.87
CA TYR A 204 2.29 -19.56 10.51
C TYR A 204 1.49 -18.74 11.53
N ILE A 205 0.34 -18.23 11.06
CA ILE A 205 -0.72 -17.61 11.86
C ILE A 205 -2.03 -18.30 11.45
N ASP A 206 -2.76 -18.83 12.42
CA ASP A 206 -4.12 -19.31 12.23
C ASP A 206 -5.09 -18.41 12.99
N ILE A 207 -5.96 -17.73 12.23
CA ILE A 207 -7.00 -16.84 12.74
C ILE A 207 -8.39 -17.35 12.40
N THR A 208 -8.54 -18.64 12.22
CA THR A 208 -9.85 -19.26 12.02
C THR A 208 -10.82 -18.83 13.10
N ASP A 209 -10.38 -18.86 14.36
CA ASP A 209 -11.09 -18.25 15.49
C ASP A 209 -10.31 -17.03 16.02
N ARG A 210 -10.94 -15.84 16.01
CA ARG A 210 -10.36 -14.60 16.54
C ARG A 210 -10.11 -14.61 18.06
N THR A 211 -10.76 -15.52 18.75
CA THR A 211 -10.63 -15.67 20.22
C THR A 211 -9.60 -16.72 20.61
N ASP A 212 -9.17 -17.52 19.64
CA ASP A 212 -8.18 -18.59 19.84
C ASP A 212 -7.19 -18.63 18.66
N ILE A 213 -6.35 -17.61 18.61
CA ILE A 213 -5.33 -17.44 17.56
C ILE A 213 -4.16 -18.39 17.87
N MET A 214 -3.72 -19.12 16.84
CA MET A 214 -2.54 -19.98 16.91
C MET A 214 -1.38 -19.37 16.11
N ILE A 215 -0.17 -19.46 16.66
CA ILE A 215 1.04 -18.91 16.02
C ILE A 215 2.13 -19.97 16.04
N GLY A 216 2.65 -20.34 14.87
CA GLY A 216 3.83 -21.20 14.78
C GLY A 216 5.11 -20.39 14.97
N TYR A 217 5.98 -20.81 15.89
CA TYR A 217 7.24 -20.11 16.18
C TYR A 217 8.44 -21.01 15.89
N ALA A 218 9.36 -20.49 15.10
CA ALA A 218 10.60 -21.16 14.67
C ALA A 218 10.39 -22.55 14.03
N GLY A 219 9.18 -22.84 13.51
CA GLY A 219 8.81 -24.12 12.93
C GLY A 219 8.76 -25.29 13.92
N ARG A 220 8.78 -25.02 15.25
CA ARG A 220 8.88 -26.04 16.29
C ARG A 220 7.92 -25.88 17.48
N ILE A 221 7.46 -24.68 17.74
CA ILE A 221 6.55 -24.39 18.86
C ILE A 221 5.23 -23.86 18.30
N ASP A 222 4.14 -24.50 18.67
CA ASP A 222 2.79 -24.01 18.44
C ASP A 222 2.35 -23.16 19.63
N ILE A 223 2.12 -21.88 19.44
CA ILE A 223 1.69 -20.97 20.49
C ILE A 223 0.17 -20.84 20.43
N GLU A 224 -0.52 -21.30 21.45
CA GLU A 224 -1.92 -20.99 21.70
C GLU A 224 -1.98 -19.60 22.33
N PHE A 225 -2.15 -18.61 21.42
CA PHE A 225 -2.04 -17.20 21.74
C PHE A 225 -3.34 -16.62 22.33
N GLY A 226 -4.47 -17.26 22.01
CA GLY A 226 -5.80 -16.81 22.37
C GLY A 226 -6.21 -15.56 21.60
N SER A 227 -6.91 -14.64 22.25
CA SER A 227 -7.40 -13.42 21.59
C SER A 227 -6.26 -12.44 21.24
N SER A 228 -6.54 -11.49 20.32
CA SER A 228 -5.60 -10.43 19.95
C SER A 228 -5.43 -9.33 21.01
N LEU A 229 -6.11 -9.42 22.16
CA LEU A 229 -5.97 -8.42 23.22
C LEU A 229 -4.54 -8.42 23.77
N ASP A 230 -3.95 -7.23 23.94
CA ASP A 230 -2.58 -7.04 24.44
C ASP A 230 -1.51 -7.85 23.66
N TYR A 231 -1.71 -8.01 22.34
CA TYR A 231 -0.91 -8.89 21.48
C TYR A 231 0.60 -8.59 21.53
N GLU A 232 1.02 -7.33 21.59
CA GLU A 232 2.43 -6.95 21.68
C GLU A 232 3.07 -7.49 22.99
N TYR A 233 2.38 -7.31 24.12
CA TYR A 233 2.84 -7.81 25.40
C TYR A 233 2.95 -9.34 25.39
N LYS A 234 1.91 -10.02 24.91
CA LYS A 234 1.90 -11.48 24.80
C LYS A 234 3.05 -11.98 23.93
N LEU A 235 3.24 -11.37 22.78
CA LEU A 235 4.27 -11.76 21.83
C LEU A 235 5.68 -11.59 22.42
N ARG A 236 5.95 -10.42 23.06
CA ARG A 236 7.23 -10.20 23.78
C ARG A 236 7.43 -11.21 24.90
N TYR A 237 6.39 -11.50 25.66
CA TYR A 237 6.46 -12.40 26.78
C TYR A 237 6.72 -13.85 26.33
N VAL A 238 5.97 -14.32 25.34
CA VAL A 238 6.08 -15.69 24.83
C VAL A 238 7.42 -15.91 24.11
N SER A 239 7.84 -14.98 23.24
CA SER A 239 9.14 -15.10 22.56
C SER A 239 10.30 -15.10 23.55
N ALA A 240 10.26 -14.27 24.59
CA ALA A 240 11.28 -14.26 25.62
C ALA A 240 11.34 -15.60 26.41
N ILE A 241 10.19 -16.23 26.66
CA ILE A 241 10.17 -17.57 27.32
C ILE A 241 10.76 -18.63 26.41
N ILE A 242 10.36 -18.66 25.13
CA ILE A 242 10.89 -19.63 24.18
C ILE A 242 12.42 -19.49 24.05
N GLU A 243 12.94 -18.28 23.97
CA GLU A 243 14.36 -18.01 23.78
C GLU A 243 15.21 -18.25 25.01
N ASN A 244 14.66 -18.07 26.23
CA ASN A 244 15.45 -18.18 27.46
C ASN A 244 15.22 -19.47 28.23
N ASN A 245 14.10 -20.16 28.03
CA ASN A 245 13.71 -21.29 28.87
C ASN A 245 13.59 -22.62 28.11
N LEU A 246 13.42 -22.57 26.77
CA LEU A 246 13.30 -23.76 25.95
C LEU A 246 14.59 -24.02 25.17
N SER A 247 15.00 -25.26 25.07
CA SER A 247 16.13 -25.68 24.22
C SER A 247 15.72 -25.64 22.74
N ASP A 248 16.70 -25.52 21.83
CA ASP A 248 16.45 -25.41 20.40
C ASP A 248 15.84 -26.66 19.77
N ASP A 249 16.01 -27.82 20.40
CA ASP A 249 15.50 -29.14 20.01
C ASP A 249 14.10 -29.43 20.58
N GLU A 250 13.64 -28.67 21.58
CA GLU A 250 12.29 -28.86 22.14
C GLU A 250 11.21 -28.45 21.15
N THR A 251 10.25 -29.35 20.99
CA THR A 251 9.06 -29.16 20.14
C THR A 251 7.81 -29.38 20.97
N GLY A 252 6.77 -28.57 20.72
CA GLY A 252 5.53 -28.71 21.49
C GLY A 252 4.60 -27.51 21.38
N ARG A 253 3.65 -27.48 22.32
CA ARG A 253 2.66 -26.42 22.40
C ARG A 253 2.88 -25.56 23.63
N LEU A 254 2.89 -24.24 23.42
CA LEU A 254 2.96 -23.25 24.48
C LEU A 254 1.62 -22.54 24.59
N ILE A 255 0.97 -22.65 25.75
CA ILE A 255 -0.36 -22.10 26.00
C ILE A 255 -0.20 -20.85 26.86
N TYR A 256 -0.66 -19.71 26.35
CA TYR A 256 -0.71 -18.46 27.11
C TYR A 256 -2.02 -18.38 27.90
N HIS A 257 -1.93 -18.36 29.22
CA HIS A 257 -3.11 -18.25 30.08
C HIS A 257 -3.45 -16.80 30.43
N SER A 258 -2.53 -16.10 31.06
CA SER A 258 -2.66 -14.67 31.39
C SER A 258 -1.31 -14.13 31.92
N ALA A 259 -1.22 -12.80 32.05
CA ALA A 259 -0.04 -12.18 32.68
C ALA A 259 0.23 -12.65 34.11
N ALA A 260 -0.80 -13.05 34.87
CA ALA A 260 -0.67 -13.54 36.25
C ALA A 260 -0.44 -15.05 36.33
N ALA A 261 -1.09 -15.84 35.46
CA ALA A 261 -0.97 -17.31 35.46
C ALA A 261 0.23 -17.81 34.63
N GLY A 262 0.77 -16.94 33.75
CA GLY A 262 1.92 -17.27 32.92
C GLY A 262 1.56 -18.12 31.70
N VAL A 263 2.47 -19.02 31.34
CA VAL A 263 2.35 -19.95 30.21
C VAL A 263 2.56 -21.39 30.71
N SER A 264 1.98 -22.34 29.96
CA SER A 264 2.28 -23.78 30.12
C SER A 264 2.91 -24.27 28.82
N PHE A 265 3.94 -25.10 28.95
CA PHE A 265 4.54 -25.77 27.81
C PHE A 265 4.27 -27.30 27.93
N ILE A 266 3.79 -27.87 26.83
CA ILE A 266 3.49 -29.31 26.72
C ILE A 266 4.31 -29.83 25.54
N THR A 267 5.15 -30.83 25.79
CA THR A 267 5.96 -31.43 24.72
C THR A 267 5.08 -32.18 23.70
N ASN A 268 5.60 -32.40 22.51
CA ASN A 268 4.86 -33.18 21.49
C ASN A 268 4.66 -34.64 21.96
N GLU A 269 5.58 -35.18 22.79
CA GLU A 269 5.45 -36.52 23.36
C GLU A 269 4.28 -36.59 24.35
N ASP A 270 4.17 -35.60 25.23
CA ASP A 270 3.04 -35.52 26.18
C ASP A 270 1.70 -35.27 25.45
N LEU A 271 1.69 -34.46 24.41
CA LEU A 271 0.50 -34.24 23.59
C LEU A 271 0.00 -35.52 22.90
N GLN A 272 0.92 -36.32 22.37
CA GLN A 272 0.58 -37.64 21.81
C GLN A 272 0.01 -38.59 22.86
N GLN A 273 0.63 -38.66 24.01
CA GLN A 273 0.12 -39.49 25.10
C GLN A 273 -1.29 -39.07 25.56
N MET A 274 -1.50 -37.76 25.70
CA MET A 274 -2.86 -37.25 26.03
C MET A 274 -3.90 -37.60 24.98
N GLN A 275 -3.54 -37.52 23.70
CA GLN A 275 -4.44 -37.90 22.61
C GLN A 275 -4.76 -39.39 22.60
N GLU A 276 -3.77 -40.24 22.82
CA GLU A 276 -3.94 -41.70 22.94
C GLU A 276 -4.84 -42.07 24.13
N ASP A 277 -4.62 -41.44 25.29
CA ASP A 277 -5.44 -41.65 26.47
C ASP A 277 -6.90 -41.21 26.28
N LEU A 278 -7.12 -40.08 25.57
CA LEU A 278 -8.46 -39.61 25.24
C LEU A 278 -9.17 -40.57 24.29
N ALA A 279 -8.50 -41.01 23.22
CA ALA A 279 -9.04 -41.96 22.27
C ALA A 279 -9.42 -43.29 22.96
N GLN A 280 -8.59 -43.80 23.86
CA GLN A 280 -8.90 -45.01 24.62
C GLN A 280 -10.13 -44.82 25.53
N ARG A 281 -10.28 -43.65 26.16
CA ARG A 281 -11.46 -43.36 27.01
C ARG A 281 -12.73 -43.26 26.19
N GLU A 282 -12.66 -42.65 25.03
CA GLU A 282 -13.82 -42.55 24.10
C GLU A 282 -14.22 -43.96 23.63
N GLU A 283 -13.26 -44.80 23.26
CA GLU A 283 -13.52 -46.18 22.85
C GLU A 283 -14.13 -47.01 23.96
N GLN A 284 -13.64 -46.86 25.21
CA GLN A 284 -14.21 -47.50 26.37
C GLN A 284 -15.66 -47.04 26.66
N GLN A 285 -15.93 -45.75 26.54
CA GLN A 285 -17.30 -45.20 26.71
C GLN A 285 -18.24 -45.70 25.62
N ALA A 286 -17.79 -45.73 24.37
CA ALA A 286 -18.60 -46.26 23.27
C ALA A 286 -18.95 -47.75 23.47
N ASN A 287 -17.96 -48.56 23.90
CA ASN A 287 -18.17 -49.99 24.21
C ASN A 287 -19.12 -50.21 25.39
N GLN A 288 -19.06 -49.35 26.43
CA GLN A 288 -19.99 -49.40 27.56
C GLN A 288 -21.42 -49.06 27.16
N GLN A 289 -21.61 -48.04 26.32
CA GLN A 289 -22.92 -47.67 25.80
C GLN A 289 -23.52 -48.80 24.93
N GLN A 290 -22.73 -49.39 24.05
CA GLN A 290 -23.15 -50.52 23.23
C GLN A 290 -23.55 -51.76 24.04
N SER A 291 -22.84 -52.00 25.17
CA SER A 291 -23.15 -53.10 26.09
C SER A 291 -24.43 -52.87 26.88
N GLN A 292 -24.74 -51.62 27.23
CA GLN A 292 -25.98 -51.24 27.91
C GLN A 292 -27.20 -51.35 26.97
N GLU A 293 -27.08 -50.89 25.75
CA GLU A 293 -28.13 -50.94 24.73
C GLU A 293 -28.47 -52.40 24.34
N SER A 294 -27.43 -53.29 24.32
CA SER A 294 -27.61 -54.73 24.05
C SER A 294 -28.33 -55.44 25.22
N THR A 295 -28.20 -54.94 26.46
CA THR A 295 -28.82 -55.51 27.65
C THR A 295 -30.30 -55.08 27.79
N GLU A 296 -30.65 -53.84 27.39
CA GLU A 296 -32.04 -53.37 27.36
C GLU A 296 -32.89 -54.06 26.29
N THR A 297 -32.31 -54.31 25.11
CA THR A 297 -32.99 -54.98 24.00
C THR A 297 -33.23 -56.48 24.27
N GLY A 298 -32.52 -57.08 25.19
CA GLY A 298 -32.61 -58.54 25.56
C GLY A 298 -33.66 -58.86 26.64
N GLN A 299 -34.29 -57.87 27.28
CA GLN A 299 -35.31 -58.09 28.34
C GLN A 299 -36.78 -58.06 27.90
N ASP A 300 -37.03 -57.74 26.64
CA ASP A 300 -38.43 -57.61 26.12
C ASP A 300 -38.91 -58.89 25.38
N VAL A 301 -38.26 -60.03 25.51
CA VAL A 301 -38.67 -61.29 24.85
C VAL A 301 -38.74 -62.43 25.86
N GLU A 302 -39.56 -62.35 26.88
CA GLU A 302 -40.12 -63.48 27.61
C GLU A 302 -41.48 -63.15 28.19
N GLU A 303 -42.52 -63.30 27.34
CA GLU A 303 -43.85 -63.61 27.85
C GLU A 303 -44.18 -65.08 27.50
N PRO A 304 -44.46 -65.92 28.46
CA PRO A 304 -44.95 -67.29 28.15
C PRO A 304 -46.44 -67.29 27.88
N ASP A 305 -46.78 -67.91 26.76
CA ASP A 305 -48.18 -68.38 26.51
C ASP A 305 -48.66 -69.39 27.56
N GLU A 306 -49.83 -69.12 28.11
CA GLU A 306 -50.89 -70.12 28.51
C GLU A 306 -52.24 -69.64 28.10
#